data_ba231fd30b0abacb921dc68c4fcc08ff
#
_entry.id   ba231fd30b0abacb921dc68c4fcc08ff
#
_cell.length_a   1.000
_cell.length_b   1.000
_cell.length_c   1.000
_cell.angle_alpha   90.00
_cell.angle_beta   90.00
_cell.angle_gamma   90.00
#
_symmetry.space_group_name_H-M   'P 1'
#
loop_
_entity.id
_entity.type
_entity.pdbx_description
1 polymer ?
#
loop_
_entity_poly.entity_id
_entity_poly.type
_entity_poly.pdbx_seq_one_letter_code
_entity_poly.pdbx_strand_id
1 'polypeptide(L)'
;MKQENIWLKWLFLGAGLLFLYIPILSLIVFSFNESALASSWSGFSLRWYQSLSQDRALLSAAWLSLRIAFLTATAAVVIGTWAGYVLARKGPFKGFGLYIGMLNAPLVIPDVILGISLLLMIIEIRNITGFPESNGIFTIWLGHVTLCVAYVSVVIQSRVRELDRSLEEAALDLGAAPLRVFFTITLPLIAPALVSAWLLAFTLSLDDVVIASFLNGPGYTTLPIEVFSRVRLGIKPEVNALATLMILLVGTFVIIANYFQGRAKQ
;
A
#
# COMPACT_ATOMS: atom_id res chain seq x y z
N MET A 1 43.07 10.82 -1.07
CA MET A 1 41.78 10.15 -1.33
C MET A 1 41.88 8.76 -0.71
N LYS A 2 41.14 8.48 0.39
CA LYS A 2 41.08 7.13 0.97
C LYS A 2 40.48 6.20 -0.07
N GLN A 3 41.21 5.18 -0.49
CA GLN A 3 40.63 4.04 -1.21
C GLN A 3 39.59 3.42 -0.26
N GLU A 4 38.33 3.80 -0.46
CA GLU A 4 37.25 3.17 0.27
C GLU A 4 37.22 1.70 -0.17
N ASN A 5 37.34 0.80 0.78
CA ASN A 5 37.34 -0.65 0.56
C ASN A 5 36.00 -1.09 -0.09
N ILE A 6 35.95 -1.02 -1.42
CA ILE A 6 34.77 -1.34 -2.23
C ILE A 6 34.25 -2.74 -1.89
N TRP A 7 35.14 -3.71 -1.63
CA TRP A 7 34.74 -5.06 -1.25
C TRP A 7 34.00 -5.10 0.10
N LEU A 8 34.35 -4.22 1.05
CA LEU A 8 33.70 -4.12 2.35
C LEU A 8 32.25 -3.60 2.19
N LYS A 9 32.04 -2.62 1.29
CA LYS A 9 30.70 -2.11 0.96
C LYS A 9 29.83 -3.23 0.36
N TRP A 10 30.38 -4.02 -0.57
CA TRP A 10 29.65 -5.13 -1.17
C TRP A 10 29.39 -6.27 -0.17
N LEU A 11 30.29 -6.53 0.77
CA LEU A 11 30.08 -7.50 1.85
C LEU A 11 28.91 -7.09 2.75
N PHE A 12 28.91 -5.84 3.24
CA PHE A 12 27.83 -5.34 4.09
C PHE A 12 26.48 -5.28 3.34
N LEU A 13 26.49 -4.83 2.09
CA LEU A 13 25.30 -4.83 1.26
C LEU A 13 24.79 -6.25 1.04
N GLY A 14 25.65 -7.19 0.69
CA GLY A 14 25.32 -8.58 0.48
C GLY A 14 24.78 -9.24 1.75
N ALA A 15 25.43 -9.02 2.90
CA ALA A 15 24.97 -9.52 4.19
C ALA A 15 23.61 -8.96 4.57
N GLY A 16 23.36 -7.66 4.36
CA GLY A 16 22.08 -7.03 4.62
C GLY A 16 20.96 -7.59 3.72
N LEU A 17 21.25 -7.74 2.43
CA LEU A 17 20.29 -8.35 1.48
C LEU A 17 20.00 -9.81 1.84
N LEU A 18 21.02 -10.62 2.14
CA LEU A 18 20.83 -12.00 2.59
C LEU A 18 19.96 -12.08 3.84
N PHE A 19 20.24 -11.24 4.83
CA PHE A 19 19.46 -11.19 6.07
C PHE A 19 17.96 -10.89 5.81
N LEU A 20 17.66 -10.00 4.85
CA LEU A 20 16.29 -9.65 4.50
C LEU A 20 15.60 -10.73 3.65
N TYR A 21 16.32 -11.35 2.71
CA TYR A 21 15.71 -12.27 1.76
C TYR A 21 15.70 -13.74 2.22
N ILE A 22 16.59 -14.18 3.12
CA ILE A 22 16.63 -15.56 3.63
C ILE A 22 15.27 -16.00 4.23
N PRO A 23 14.59 -15.21 5.09
CA PRO A 23 13.28 -15.62 5.62
C PRO A 23 12.23 -15.78 4.50
N ILE A 24 12.24 -14.89 3.50
CA ILE A 24 11.31 -14.95 2.37
C ILE A 24 11.58 -16.17 1.50
N LEU A 25 12.86 -16.43 1.18
CA LEU A 25 13.25 -17.62 0.42
C LEU A 25 12.94 -18.91 1.19
N SER A 26 13.17 -18.91 2.50
CA SER A 26 12.81 -20.03 3.36
C SER A 26 11.30 -20.31 3.29
N LEU A 27 10.46 -19.29 3.41
CA LEU A 27 9.01 -19.42 3.30
C LEU A 27 8.61 -19.99 1.92
N ILE A 28 9.21 -19.50 0.83
CA ILE A 28 8.97 -20.01 -0.52
C ILE A 28 9.39 -21.48 -0.63
N VAL A 29 10.58 -21.85 -0.14
CA VAL A 29 11.05 -23.24 -0.16
C VAL A 29 10.12 -24.13 0.64
N PHE A 30 9.78 -23.74 1.87
CA PHE A 30 8.89 -24.52 2.74
C PHE A 30 7.45 -24.59 2.26
N SER A 31 7.02 -23.75 1.33
CA SER A 31 5.72 -23.87 0.66
C SER A 31 5.60 -25.15 -0.18
N PHE A 32 6.74 -25.71 -0.61
CA PHE A 32 6.81 -26.96 -1.36
C PHE A 32 7.16 -28.18 -0.49
N ASN A 33 7.25 -28.00 0.83
CA ASN A 33 7.57 -29.09 1.74
C ASN A 33 6.40 -30.05 1.93
N GLU A 34 6.65 -31.36 1.94
CA GLU A 34 5.62 -32.37 2.20
C GLU A 34 5.16 -32.40 3.66
N SER A 35 6.05 -32.08 4.60
CA SER A 35 5.74 -32.07 6.03
C SER A 35 4.68 -31.04 6.40
N ALA A 36 3.78 -31.42 7.33
CA ALA A 36 2.88 -30.48 8.00
C ALA A 36 3.61 -29.58 9.03
N LEU A 37 4.85 -29.96 9.41
CA LEU A 37 5.69 -29.17 10.30
C LEU A 37 6.53 -28.21 9.50
N ALA A 38 6.37 -26.92 9.75
CA ALA A 38 7.13 -25.87 9.07
C ALA A 38 8.63 -25.87 9.37
N SER A 39 9.09 -26.71 10.32
CA SER A 39 10.49 -26.74 10.79
C SER A 39 11.33 -27.89 10.22
N SER A 40 10.74 -28.87 9.54
CA SER A 40 11.46 -30.03 9.01
C SER A 40 11.13 -30.29 7.55
N TRP A 41 12.15 -30.40 6.70
CA TRP A 41 12.00 -30.77 5.30
C TRP A 41 11.84 -32.28 5.16
N SER A 42 10.74 -32.76 4.55
CA SER A 42 10.46 -34.19 4.34
C SER A 42 10.35 -34.61 2.88
N GLY A 43 10.38 -33.66 1.94
CA GLY A 43 10.28 -33.91 0.51
C GLY A 43 9.56 -32.78 -0.24
N PHE A 44 9.61 -32.85 -1.57
CA PHE A 44 8.92 -31.89 -2.43
C PHE A 44 7.47 -32.33 -2.66
N SER A 45 6.53 -31.40 -2.44
CA SER A 45 5.10 -31.65 -2.66
C SER A 45 4.35 -30.36 -3.02
N LEU A 46 3.32 -30.46 -3.83
CA LEU A 46 2.38 -29.38 -4.16
C LEU A 46 1.06 -29.47 -3.36
N ARG A 47 1.00 -30.38 -2.38
CA ARG A 47 -0.24 -30.64 -1.62
C ARG A 47 -0.85 -29.40 -0.97
N TRP A 48 -0.01 -28.46 -0.53
CA TRP A 48 -0.47 -27.24 0.14
C TRP A 48 -1.14 -26.26 -0.82
N TYR A 49 -0.72 -26.24 -2.07
CA TYR A 49 -1.39 -25.46 -3.13
C TYR A 49 -2.75 -26.08 -3.48
N GLN A 50 -2.88 -27.40 -3.44
CA GLN A 50 -4.16 -28.08 -3.60
C GLN A 50 -5.08 -27.84 -2.39
N SER A 51 -4.56 -27.96 -1.16
CA SER A 51 -5.29 -27.65 0.07
C SER A 51 -5.76 -26.19 0.08
N LEU A 52 -4.89 -25.25 -0.30
CA LEU A 52 -5.20 -23.84 -0.41
C LEU A 52 -6.37 -23.58 -1.36
N SER A 53 -6.44 -24.28 -2.48
CA SER A 53 -7.56 -24.13 -3.45
C SER A 53 -8.92 -24.51 -2.87
N GLN A 54 -8.96 -25.27 -1.80
CA GLN A 54 -10.15 -25.72 -1.08
C GLN A 54 -10.44 -24.87 0.17
N ASP A 55 -9.48 -24.07 0.63
CA ASP A 55 -9.63 -23.20 1.80
C ASP A 55 -10.37 -21.91 1.45
N ARG A 56 -11.69 -21.99 1.51
CA ARG A 56 -12.57 -20.86 1.16
C ARG A 56 -12.35 -19.64 2.06
N ALA A 57 -12.01 -19.83 3.34
CA ALA A 57 -11.80 -18.72 4.27
C ALA A 57 -10.55 -17.91 3.87
N LEU A 58 -9.44 -18.61 3.61
CA LEU A 58 -8.18 -17.97 3.23
C LEU A 58 -8.27 -17.30 1.85
N LEU A 59 -8.92 -17.97 0.87
CA LEU A 59 -9.12 -17.40 -0.45
C LEU A 59 -10.07 -16.19 -0.44
N SER A 60 -11.15 -16.25 0.35
CA SER A 60 -12.05 -15.09 0.48
C SER A 60 -11.38 -13.91 1.17
N ALA A 61 -10.55 -14.15 2.18
CA ALA A 61 -9.77 -13.12 2.85
C ALA A 61 -8.72 -12.49 1.90
N ALA A 62 -8.04 -13.31 1.08
CA ALA A 62 -7.10 -12.84 0.06
C ALA A 62 -7.80 -11.97 -0.99
N TRP A 63 -8.94 -12.43 -1.52
CA TRP A 63 -9.72 -11.67 -2.49
C TRP A 63 -10.25 -10.34 -1.92
N LEU A 64 -10.73 -10.39 -0.68
CA LEU A 64 -11.19 -9.19 0.03
C LEU A 64 -10.07 -8.17 0.18
N SER A 65 -8.87 -8.60 0.64
CA SER A 65 -7.71 -7.72 0.79
C SER A 65 -7.27 -7.11 -0.54
N LEU A 66 -7.17 -7.90 -1.61
CA LEU A 66 -6.83 -7.40 -2.94
C LEU A 66 -7.84 -6.35 -3.43
N ARG A 67 -9.14 -6.61 -3.23
CA ARG A 67 -10.20 -5.69 -3.61
C ARG A 67 -10.14 -4.38 -2.82
N ILE A 68 -9.95 -4.45 -1.49
CA ILE A 68 -9.82 -3.27 -0.63
C ILE A 68 -8.56 -2.49 -1.03
N ALA A 69 -7.41 -3.15 -1.19
CA ALA A 69 -6.16 -2.51 -1.55
C ALA A 69 -6.25 -1.78 -2.90
N PHE A 70 -6.87 -2.39 -3.90
CA PHE A 70 -7.09 -1.77 -5.21
C PHE A 70 -7.97 -0.51 -5.12
N LEU A 71 -9.10 -0.62 -4.41
CA LEU A 71 -10.03 0.51 -4.22
C LEU A 71 -9.37 1.64 -3.41
N THR A 72 -8.63 1.27 -2.36
CA THR A 72 -7.88 2.21 -1.52
C THR A 72 -6.82 2.95 -2.32
N ALA A 73 -5.97 2.23 -3.05
CA ALA A 73 -4.89 2.83 -3.85
C ALA A 73 -5.45 3.81 -4.89
N THR A 74 -6.55 3.42 -5.56
CA THR A 74 -7.19 4.26 -6.57
C THR A 74 -7.78 5.52 -5.95
N ALA A 75 -8.53 5.41 -4.85
CA ALA A 75 -9.09 6.56 -4.16
C ALA A 75 -8.00 7.46 -3.56
N ALA A 76 -6.99 6.85 -2.94
CA ALA A 76 -5.88 7.59 -2.34
C ALA A 76 -5.07 8.37 -3.38
N VAL A 77 -4.83 7.79 -4.57
CA VAL A 77 -4.12 8.51 -5.65
C VAL A 77 -4.96 9.68 -6.16
N VAL A 78 -6.27 9.51 -6.35
CA VAL A 78 -7.13 10.61 -6.79
C VAL A 78 -7.12 11.75 -5.77
N ILE A 79 -7.41 11.45 -4.50
CA ILE A 79 -7.51 12.46 -3.44
C ILE A 79 -6.12 13.04 -3.11
N GLY A 80 -5.12 12.18 -2.93
CA GLY A 80 -3.75 12.56 -2.57
C GLY A 80 -3.04 13.37 -3.65
N THR A 81 -3.38 13.15 -4.95
CA THR A 81 -2.85 13.95 -6.04
C THR A 81 -3.32 15.39 -5.94
N TRP A 82 -4.62 15.63 -5.73
CA TRP A 82 -5.14 16.97 -5.51
C TRP A 82 -4.55 17.62 -4.25
N ALA A 83 -4.47 16.85 -3.17
CA ALA A 83 -3.91 17.33 -1.92
C ALA A 83 -2.42 17.73 -2.08
N GLY A 84 -1.61 16.87 -2.67
CA GLY A 84 -0.19 17.11 -2.92
C GLY A 84 0.05 18.25 -3.92
N TYR A 85 -0.77 18.36 -4.97
CA TYR A 85 -0.70 19.47 -5.93
C TYR A 85 -0.99 20.82 -5.27
N VAL A 86 -2.03 20.90 -4.44
CA VAL A 86 -2.35 22.13 -3.67
C VAL A 86 -1.19 22.53 -2.77
N LEU A 87 -0.58 21.56 -2.05
CA LEU A 87 0.58 21.80 -1.20
C LEU A 87 1.83 22.27 -1.97
N ALA A 88 1.99 21.81 -3.22
CA ALA A 88 3.15 22.14 -4.03
C ALA A 88 3.02 23.50 -4.75
N ARG A 89 1.82 23.84 -5.23
CA ARG A 89 1.58 24.97 -6.15
C ARG A 89 0.88 26.15 -5.50
N LYS A 90 -0.09 25.94 -4.61
CA LYS A 90 -0.70 27.02 -3.86
C LYS A 90 0.21 27.42 -2.70
N GLY A 91 0.61 28.68 -2.69
CA GLY A 91 1.28 29.28 -1.55
C GLY A 91 0.40 29.28 -0.28
N PRO A 92 0.87 29.88 0.81
CA PRO A 92 0.11 29.97 2.05
C PRO A 92 -1.25 30.65 1.82
N PHE A 93 -2.32 29.98 2.29
CA PHE A 93 -3.70 30.48 2.26
C PHE A 93 -4.30 30.42 3.67
N LYS A 94 -5.43 31.05 3.88
CA LYS A 94 -6.12 31.04 5.18
C LYS A 94 -6.51 29.58 5.53
N GLY A 95 -5.99 29.04 6.64
CA GLY A 95 -6.16 27.63 7.04
C GLY A 95 -5.11 26.67 6.52
N PHE A 96 -4.05 27.14 5.84
CA PHE A 96 -2.97 26.29 5.29
C PHE A 96 -2.31 25.39 6.34
N GLY A 97 -2.05 25.94 7.55
CA GLY A 97 -1.46 25.16 8.65
C GLY A 97 -2.37 24.02 9.11
N LEU A 98 -3.68 24.26 9.21
CA LEU A 98 -4.66 23.22 9.53
C LEU A 98 -4.72 22.16 8.42
N TYR A 99 -4.72 22.58 7.16
CA TYR A 99 -4.71 21.67 6.01
C TYR A 99 -3.50 20.73 6.02
N ILE A 100 -2.29 21.26 6.23
CA ILE A 100 -1.08 20.46 6.36
C ILE A 100 -1.16 19.53 7.58
N GLY A 101 -1.61 20.07 8.73
CA GLY A 101 -1.73 19.29 9.96
C GLY A 101 -2.67 18.10 9.79
N MET A 102 -3.86 18.32 9.25
CA MET A 102 -4.83 17.25 9.00
C MET A 102 -4.33 16.21 7.99
N LEU A 103 -3.66 16.66 6.92
CA LEU A 103 -3.16 15.77 5.88
C LEU A 103 -1.99 14.90 6.38
N ASN A 104 -1.12 15.46 7.22
CA ASN A 104 0.04 14.74 7.75
C ASN A 104 -0.25 14.01 9.07
N ALA A 105 -1.38 14.27 9.72
CA ALA A 105 -1.75 13.64 10.99
C ALA A 105 -1.65 12.10 10.95
N PRO A 106 -2.15 11.39 9.91
CA PRO A 106 -2.03 9.94 9.84
C PRO A 106 -0.58 9.42 9.76
N LEU A 107 0.38 10.25 9.34
CA LEU A 107 1.81 9.85 9.27
C LEU A 107 2.50 9.89 10.62
N VAL A 108 1.95 10.60 11.58
CA VAL A 108 2.55 10.84 12.90
C VAL A 108 1.81 10.09 13.99
N ILE A 109 0.51 9.93 13.83
CA ILE A 109 -0.34 9.24 14.79
C ILE A 109 -0.10 7.72 14.69
N PRO A 110 0.14 7.01 15.80
CA PRO A 110 0.23 5.56 15.79
C PRO A 110 -1.04 4.89 15.23
N ASP A 111 -0.87 3.87 14.39
CA ASP A 111 -1.97 3.18 13.69
C ASP A 111 -3.08 2.68 14.62
N VAL A 112 -2.72 2.25 15.84
CA VAL A 112 -3.70 1.84 16.86
C VAL A 112 -4.62 2.99 17.25
N ILE A 113 -4.06 4.19 17.47
CA ILE A 113 -4.84 5.38 17.84
C ILE A 113 -5.70 5.82 16.65
N LEU A 114 -5.15 5.78 15.44
CA LEU A 114 -5.89 6.10 14.23
C LEU A 114 -7.06 5.13 14.04
N GLY A 115 -6.83 3.82 14.18
CA GLY A 115 -7.86 2.79 14.05
C GLY A 115 -8.99 2.94 15.07
N ILE A 116 -8.66 3.16 16.35
CA ILE A 116 -9.66 3.39 17.40
C ILE A 116 -10.45 4.68 17.14
N SER A 117 -9.77 5.76 16.78
CA SER A 117 -10.42 7.06 16.50
C SER A 117 -11.41 6.96 15.35
N LEU A 118 -11.02 6.27 14.28
CA LEU A 118 -11.89 6.02 13.12
C LEU A 118 -13.07 5.13 13.49
N LEU A 119 -12.86 4.09 14.31
CA LEU A 119 -13.94 3.24 14.80
C LEU A 119 -14.97 4.05 15.61
N LEU A 120 -14.51 4.88 16.56
CA LEU A 120 -15.40 5.71 17.37
C LEU A 120 -16.15 6.73 16.50
N MET A 121 -15.47 7.35 15.54
CA MET A 121 -16.11 8.25 14.58
C MET A 121 -17.19 7.54 13.75
N ILE A 122 -16.92 6.33 13.26
CA ILE A 122 -17.89 5.55 12.49
C ILE A 122 -19.09 5.16 13.34
N ILE A 123 -18.87 4.77 14.60
CA ILE A 123 -19.97 4.45 15.54
C ILE A 123 -20.86 5.68 15.74
N GLU A 124 -20.27 6.86 15.94
CA GLU A 124 -21.05 8.09 16.14
C GLU A 124 -21.82 8.50 14.88
N ILE A 125 -21.19 8.42 13.69
CA ILE A 125 -21.87 8.66 12.42
C ILE A 125 -23.04 7.69 12.25
N ARG A 126 -22.85 6.40 12.58
CA ARG A 126 -23.90 5.39 12.55
C ARG A 126 -25.06 5.71 13.46
N ASN A 127 -24.78 6.18 14.68
CA ASN A 127 -25.82 6.56 15.64
C ASN A 127 -26.69 7.72 15.14
N ILE A 128 -26.07 8.67 14.43
CA ILE A 128 -26.76 9.87 13.91
C ILE A 128 -27.48 9.58 12.59
N THR A 129 -26.85 8.84 11.68
CA THR A 129 -27.30 8.71 10.27
C THR A 129 -27.89 7.33 9.93
N GLY A 130 -27.63 6.32 10.76
CA GLY A 130 -27.92 4.92 10.45
C GLY A 130 -26.92 4.29 9.47
N PHE A 131 -25.93 5.03 8.97
CA PHE A 131 -24.95 4.52 7.99
C PHE A 131 -23.49 4.68 8.50
N PRO A 132 -22.63 3.68 8.23
CA PRO A 132 -22.90 2.35 7.67
C PRO A 132 -23.60 1.44 8.68
N GLU A 133 -24.49 0.55 8.22
CA GLU A 133 -25.26 -0.35 9.11
C GLU A 133 -24.37 -1.24 9.97
N SER A 134 -23.23 -1.68 9.43
CA SER A 134 -22.25 -2.52 10.12
C SER A 134 -20.83 -2.22 9.65
N ASN A 135 -19.85 -2.65 10.42
CA ASN A 135 -18.46 -2.65 9.98
C ASN A 135 -18.27 -3.69 8.87
N GLY A 136 -17.35 -3.43 7.92
CA GLY A 136 -17.10 -4.29 6.78
C GLY A 136 -16.19 -3.64 5.74
N ILE A 137 -16.40 -3.94 4.45
CA ILE A 137 -15.55 -3.45 3.36
C ILE A 137 -15.45 -1.93 3.37
N PHE A 138 -16.57 -1.22 3.54
CA PHE A 138 -16.60 0.25 3.49
C PHE A 138 -15.80 0.88 4.62
N THR A 139 -15.94 0.38 5.85
CA THR A 139 -15.24 0.93 7.02
C THR A 139 -13.74 0.67 6.95
N ILE A 140 -13.32 -0.54 6.54
CA ILE A 140 -11.90 -0.87 6.30
C ILE A 140 -11.34 0.03 5.20
N TRP A 141 -12.03 0.12 4.06
CA TRP A 141 -11.62 0.96 2.94
C TRP A 141 -11.45 2.43 3.35
N LEU A 142 -12.40 2.98 4.11
CA LEU A 142 -12.32 4.37 4.60
C LEU A 142 -11.08 4.59 5.48
N GLY A 143 -10.78 3.64 6.38
CA GLY A 143 -9.60 3.71 7.23
C GLY A 143 -8.31 3.68 6.44
N HIS A 144 -8.21 2.75 5.50
CA HIS A 144 -7.03 2.62 4.64
C HIS A 144 -6.85 3.84 3.71
N VAL A 145 -7.95 4.39 3.15
CA VAL A 145 -7.88 5.62 2.34
C VAL A 145 -7.36 6.78 3.18
N THR A 146 -7.84 6.92 4.43
CA THR A 146 -7.39 7.99 5.33
C THR A 146 -5.88 7.96 5.56
N LEU A 147 -5.30 6.77 5.78
CA LEU A 147 -3.85 6.59 5.91
C LEU A 147 -3.14 6.84 4.58
N CYS A 148 -3.57 6.18 3.51
CA CYS A 148 -2.88 6.17 2.23
C CYS A 148 -2.88 7.54 1.53
N VAL A 149 -3.92 8.36 1.69
CA VAL A 149 -3.96 9.74 1.15
C VAL A 149 -2.80 10.58 1.68
N ALA A 150 -2.43 10.43 2.95
CA ALA A 150 -1.30 11.15 3.54
C ALA A 150 0.01 10.77 2.84
N TYR A 151 0.30 9.48 2.66
CA TYR A 151 1.50 9.01 1.95
C TYR A 151 1.53 9.46 0.49
N VAL A 152 0.43 9.27 -0.23
CA VAL A 152 0.32 9.68 -1.64
C VAL A 152 0.55 11.18 -1.79
N SER A 153 -0.04 12.00 -0.92
CA SER A 153 0.09 13.45 -0.99
C SER A 153 1.54 13.92 -0.86
N VAL A 154 2.33 13.28 0.02
CA VAL A 154 3.77 13.58 0.18
C VAL A 154 4.55 13.22 -1.07
N VAL A 155 4.31 12.03 -1.66
CA VAL A 155 4.98 11.58 -2.89
C VAL A 155 4.67 12.54 -4.04
N ILE A 156 3.40 12.89 -4.22
CA ILE A 156 2.97 13.79 -5.31
C ILE A 156 3.47 15.22 -5.07
N GLN A 157 3.40 15.72 -3.83
CA GLN A 157 3.92 17.04 -3.49
C GLN A 157 5.41 17.16 -3.84
N SER A 158 6.22 16.16 -3.49
CA SER A 158 7.64 16.13 -3.82
C SER A 158 7.85 16.20 -5.32
N ARG A 159 7.15 15.36 -6.07
CA ARG A 159 7.30 15.32 -7.54
C ARG A 159 6.85 16.59 -8.23
N VAL A 160 5.72 17.16 -7.81
CA VAL A 160 5.21 18.43 -8.39
C VAL A 160 6.17 19.59 -8.10
N ARG A 161 6.84 19.61 -6.92
CA ARG A 161 7.85 20.65 -6.59
C ARG A 161 9.09 20.60 -7.48
N GLU A 162 9.46 19.43 -7.99
CA GLU A 162 10.59 19.24 -8.91
C GLU A 162 10.28 19.71 -10.34
N LEU A 163 9.00 19.85 -10.71
CA LEU A 163 8.62 20.31 -12.04
C LEU A 163 8.88 21.80 -12.21
N ASP A 164 9.44 22.17 -13.36
CA ASP A 164 9.61 23.57 -13.74
C ASP A 164 8.26 24.25 -13.88
N ARG A 165 8.05 25.32 -13.10
CA ARG A 165 6.81 26.11 -13.12
C ARG A 165 6.62 26.86 -14.44
N SER A 166 7.69 27.16 -15.15
CA SER A 166 7.62 27.88 -16.43
C SER A 166 6.74 27.18 -17.46
N LEU A 167 6.65 25.84 -17.40
CA LEU A 167 5.78 25.06 -18.29
C LEU A 167 4.29 25.33 -18.04
N GLU A 168 3.90 25.44 -16.77
CA GLU A 168 2.53 25.75 -16.38
C GLU A 168 2.20 27.22 -16.67
N GLU A 169 3.13 28.13 -16.34
CA GLU A 169 2.99 29.59 -16.55
C GLU A 169 2.88 29.93 -18.04
N ALA A 170 3.74 29.36 -18.89
CA ALA A 170 3.67 29.56 -20.34
C ALA A 170 2.30 29.13 -20.93
N ALA A 171 1.74 28.03 -20.45
CA ALA A 171 0.42 27.60 -20.91
C ALA A 171 -0.72 28.52 -20.44
N LEU A 172 -0.61 29.07 -19.22
CA LEU A 172 -1.55 30.03 -18.68
C LEU A 172 -1.49 31.35 -19.46
N ASP A 173 -0.28 31.83 -19.82
CA ASP A 173 -0.06 33.03 -20.63
C ASP A 173 -0.64 32.88 -22.03
N LEU A 174 -0.66 31.68 -22.58
CA LEU A 174 -1.33 31.34 -23.84
C LEU A 174 -2.87 31.21 -23.70
N GLY A 175 -3.43 31.53 -22.53
CA GLY A 175 -4.87 31.50 -22.27
C GLY A 175 -5.47 30.17 -21.91
N ALA A 176 -4.66 29.16 -21.57
CA ALA A 176 -5.18 27.88 -21.10
C ALA A 176 -5.79 28.01 -19.69
N ALA A 177 -6.97 27.40 -19.47
CA ALA A 177 -7.58 27.38 -18.15
C ALA A 177 -6.73 26.50 -17.17
N PRO A 178 -6.63 26.84 -15.87
CA PRO A 178 -5.79 26.13 -14.90
C PRO A 178 -6.05 24.61 -14.83
N LEU A 179 -7.31 24.18 -14.91
CA LEU A 179 -7.64 22.75 -14.96
C LEU A 179 -7.12 22.06 -16.23
N ARG A 180 -7.16 22.77 -17.37
CA ARG A 180 -6.58 22.24 -18.62
C ARG A 180 -5.07 22.06 -18.48
N VAL A 181 -4.37 23.06 -17.93
CA VAL A 181 -2.93 22.98 -17.65
C VAL A 181 -2.62 21.78 -16.77
N PHE A 182 -3.38 21.58 -15.69
CA PHE A 182 -3.20 20.42 -14.82
C PHE A 182 -3.32 19.10 -15.59
N PHE A 183 -4.39 18.89 -16.35
CA PHE A 183 -4.63 17.61 -17.04
C PHE A 183 -3.73 17.39 -18.26
N THR A 184 -3.31 18.46 -18.96
CA THR A 184 -2.53 18.32 -20.20
C THR A 184 -1.03 18.44 -20.02
N ILE A 185 -0.56 19.06 -18.93
CA ILE A 185 0.87 19.30 -18.66
C ILE A 185 1.28 18.61 -17.36
N THR A 186 0.71 19.02 -16.24
CA THR A 186 1.18 18.55 -14.93
C THR A 186 0.94 17.05 -14.74
N LEU A 187 -0.29 16.59 -14.99
CA LEU A 187 -0.68 15.19 -14.77
C LEU A 187 0.16 14.20 -15.60
N PRO A 188 0.40 14.39 -16.91
CA PRO A 188 1.29 13.53 -17.68
C PRO A 188 2.74 13.54 -17.17
N LEU A 189 3.26 14.68 -16.73
CA LEU A 189 4.63 14.79 -16.22
C LEU A 189 4.83 14.10 -14.87
N ILE A 190 3.77 14.01 -14.05
CA ILE A 190 3.81 13.28 -12.78
C ILE A 190 3.32 11.81 -12.92
N ALA A 191 2.93 11.35 -14.10
CA ALA A 191 2.38 10.00 -14.30
C ALA A 191 3.26 8.89 -13.72
N PRO A 192 4.60 8.89 -13.84
CA PRO A 192 5.43 7.89 -13.19
C PRO A 192 5.35 7.91 -11.66
N ALA A 193 5.18 9.11 -11.06
CA ALA A 193 5.01 9.23 -9.61
C ALA A 193 3.61 8.77 -9.18
N LEU A 194 2.57 8.95 -10.01
CA LEU A 194 1.24 8.42 -9.75
C LEU A 194 1.24 6.90 -9.67
N VAL A 195 1.92 6.23 -10.60
CA VAL A 195 2.06 4.76 -10.57
C VAL A 195 2.81 4.31 -9.32
N SER A 196 3.91 4.98 -8.95
CA SER A 196 4.66 4.67 -7.75
C SER A 196 3.83 4.89 -6.47
N ALA A 197 3.07 5.99 -6.42
CA ALA A 197 2.19 6.31 -5.30
C ALA A 197 1.02 5.30 -5.19
N TRP A 198 0.50 4.85 -6.33
CA TRP A 198 -0.54 3.82 -6.37
C TRP A 198 -0.02 2.48 -5.83
N LEU A 199 1.17 2.04 -6.27
CA LEU A 199 1.80 0.82 -5.77
C LEU A 199 2.11 0.90 -4.27
N LEU A 200 2.59 2.06 -3.80
CA LEU A 200 2.81 2.30 -2.38
C LEU A 200 1.51 2.18 -1.59
N ALA A 201 0.44 2.87 -2.00
CA ALA A 201 -0.85 2.81 -1.33
C ALA A 201 -1.47 1.40 -1.38
N PHE A 202 -1.29 0.68 -2.50
CA PHE A 202 -1.74 -0.69 -2.66
C PHE A 202 -1.05 -1.62 -1.66
N THR A 203 0.28 -1.54 -1.52
CA THR A 203 1.04 -2.36 -0.58
C THR A 203 0.71 -2.02 0.86
N LEU A 204 0.65 -0.73 1.23
CA LEU A 204 0.28 -0.30 2.58
C LEU A 204 -1.12 -0.78 2.99
N SER A 205 -2.08 -0.77 2.06
CA SER A 205 -3.43 -1.29 2.34
C SER A 205 -3.50 -2.82 2.39
N LEU A 206 -2.61 -3.49 1.65
CA LEU A 206 -2.60 -4.95 1.56
C LEU A 206 -2.03 -5.62 2.82
N ASP A 207 -1.03 -5.01 3.45
CA ASP A 207 -0.33 -5.55 4.62
C ASP A 207 -0.87 -5.01 5.96
N ASP A 208 -1.86 -4.09 5.93
CA ASP A 208 -2.41 -3.54 7.16
C ASP A 208 -3.18 -4.59 7.98
N VAL A 209 -2.78 -4.71 9.24
CA VAL A 209 -3.44 -5.53 10.26
C VAL A 209 -4.15 -4.66 11.27
N VAL A 210 -3.57 -3.50 11.59
CA VAL A 210 -3.95 -2.73 12.77
C VAL A 210 -5.26 -2.00 12.54
N ILE A 211 -5.32 -1.13 11.55
CA ILE A 211 -6.52 -0.35 11.23
C ILE A 211 -7.65 -1.30 10.83
N ALA A 212 -7.32 -2.31 9.99
CA ALA A 212 -8.30 -3.32 9.58
C ALA A 212 -8.90 -4.07 10.77
N SER A 213 -8.12 -4.38 11.82
CA SER A 213 -8.62 -5.09 13.01
C SER A 213 -9.69 -4.32 13.79
N PHE A 214 -9.63 -2.98 13.80
CA PHE A 214 -10.63 -2.14 14.45
C PHE A 214 -11.87 -1.93 13.57
N LEU A 215 -11.71 -1.93 12.25
CA LEU A 215 -12.75 -1.55 11.30
C LEU A 215 -13.42 -2.73 10.60
N ASN A 216 -12.92 -3.97 10.82
CA ASN A 216 -13.54 -5.17 10.26
C ASN A 216 -14.90 -5.46 10.93
N GLY A 217 -15.68 -6.29 10.26
CA GLY A 217 -16.97 -6.78 10.74
C GLY A 217 -17.15 -8.27 10.44
N PRO A 218 -18.23 -8.87 10.93
CA PRO A 218 -18.51 -10.28 10.70
C PRO A 218 -18.50 -10.63 9.20
N GLY A 219 -17.69 -11.61 8.83
CA GLY A 219 -17.55 -12.05 7.43
C GLY A 219 -16.61 -11.23 6.55
N TYR A 220 -15.96 -10.19 7.09
CA TYR A 220 -15.06 -9.30 6.34
C TYR A 220 -13.64 -9.30 6.90
N THR A 221 -13.08 -10.48 7.11
CA THR A 221 -11.71 -10.64 7.61
C THR A 221 -10.71 -10.46 6.46
N THR A 222 -9.76 -9.52 6.61
CA THR A 222 -8.68 -9.32 5.65
C THR A 222 -7.62 -10.41 5.76
N LEU A 223 -6.84 -10.60 4.69
CA LEU A 223 -5.80 -11.62 4.64
C LEU A 223 -4.79 -11.51 5.77
N PRO A 224 -4.23 -10.32 6.10
CA PRO A 224 -3.30 -10.19 7.22
C PRO A 224 -3.91 -10.62 8.56
N ILE A 225 -5.17 -10.29 8.83
CA ILE A 225 -5.86 -10.70 10.05
C ILE A 225 -6.06 -12.23 10.08
N GLU A 226 -6.47 -12.83 8.96
CA GLU A 226 -6.65 -14.28 8.84
C GLU A 226 -5.33 -15.03 9.06
N VAL A 227 -4.24 -14.57 8.41
CA VAL A 227 -2.90 -15.14 8.59
C VAL A 227 -2.44 -15.00 10.03
N PHE A 228 -2.60 -13.82 10.64
CA PHE A 228 -2.22 -13.58 12.04
C PHE A 228 -2.97 -14.48 13.01
N SER A 229 -4.26 -14.70 12.78
CA SER A 229 -5.09 -15.63 13.57
C SER A 229 -4.57 -17.06 13.46
N ARG A 230 -4.25 -17.52 12.25
CA ARG A 230 -3.74 -18.88 12.02
C ARG A 230 -2.35 -19.10 12.62
N VAL A 231 -1.48 -18.11 12.52
CA VAL A 231 -0.13 -18.17 13.11
C VAL A 231 -0.19 -18.34 14.62
N ARG A 232 -1.14 -17.67 15.29
CA ARG A 232 -1.37 -17.85 16.74
C ARG A 232 -1.84 -19.26 17.12
N LEU A 233 -2.56 -19.93 16.25
CA LEU A 233 -3.06 -21.29 16.46
C LEU A 233 -2.06 -22.38 16.02
N GLY A 234 -0.93 -21.98 15.43
CA GLY A 234 0.10 -22.85 14.86
C GLY A 234 0.23 -22.64 13.34
N ILE A 235 1.48 -22.45 12.89
CA ILE A 235 1.77 -22.17 11.46
C ILE A 235 1.45 -23.42 10.64
N LYS A 236 0.46 -23.31 9.76
CA LYS A 236 0.20 -24.34 8.75
C LYS A 236 0.94 -24.01 7.46
N PRO A 237 1.52 -24.98 6.76
CA PRO A 237 2.25 -24.75 5.50
C PRO A 237 1.40 -24.15 4.36
N GLU A 238 0.08 -24.22 4.44
CA GLU A 238 -0.86 -23.54 3.54
C GLU A 238 -0.64 -22.02 3.53
N VAL A 239 -0.27 -21.43 4.67
CA VAL A 239 0.07 -20.01 4.79
C VAL A 239 1.31 -19.69 3.97
N ASN A 240 2.31 -20.58 3.96
CA ASN A 240 3.52 -20.44 3.15
C ASN A 240 3.20 -20.49 1.65
N ALA A 241 2.32 -21.39 1.23
CA ALA A 241 1.87 -21.48 -0.16
C ALA A 241 1.13 -20.21 -0.60
N LEU A 242 0.23 -19.70 0.24
CA LEU A 242 -0.47 -18.45 -0.05
C LEU A 242 0.49 -17.26 -0.12
N ALA A 243 1.38 -17.12 0.87
CA ALA A 243 2.36 -16.05 0.89
C ALA A 243 3.26 -16.09 -0.35
N THR A 244 3.67 -17.29 -0.81
CA THR A 244 4.43 -17.45 -2.06
C THR A 244 3.64 -16.94 -3.27
N LEU A 245 2.35 -17.28 -3.39
CA LEU A 245 1.49 -16.79 -4.47
C LEU A 245 1.33 -15.26 -4.42
N MET A 246 1.17 -14.70 -3.23
CA MET A 246 1.06 -13.24 -3.05
C MET A 246 2.35 -12.52 -3.42
N ILE A 247 3.52 -13.05 -3.02
CA ILE A 247 4.84 -12.52 -3.40
C ILE A 247 5.00 -12.55 -4.93
N LEU A 248 4.64 -13.64 -5.59
CA LEU A 248 4.70 -13.76 -7.04
C LEU A 248 3.75 -12.77 -7.73
N LEU A 249 2.53 -12.63 -7.22
CA LEU A 249 1.54 -11.70 -7.76
C LEU A 249 2.02 -10.25 -7.64
N VAL A 250 2.36 -9.80 -6.42
CA VAL A 250 2.82 -8.42 -6.17
C VAL A 250 4.13 -8.16 -6.90
N GLY A 251 5.09 -9.09 -6.86
CA GLY A 251 6.36 -8.98 -7.58
C GLY A 251 6.17 -8.82 -9.08
N THR A 252 5.25 -9.58 -9.68
CA THR A 252 4.91 -9.46 -11.10
C THR A 252 4.31 -8.08 -11.41
N PHE A 253 3.40 -7.57 -10.57
CA PHE A 253 2.86 -6.22 -10.72
C PHE A 253 3.94 -5.15 -10.68
N VAL A 254 4.86 -5.23 -9.72
CA VAL A 254 5.98 -4.28 -9.58
C VAL A 254 6.91 -4.33 -10.79
N ILE A 255 7.25 -5.53 -11.28
CA ILE A 255 8.10 -5.70 -12.47
C ILE A 255 7.42 -5.09 -13.71
N ILE A 256 6.14 -5.37 -13.92
CA ILE A 256 5.36 -4.83 -15.05
C ILE A 256 5.30 -3.29 -14.95
N ALA A 257 4.98 -2.75 -13.79
CA ALA A 257 4.91 -1.29 -13.58
C ALA A 257 6.27 -0.62 -13.87
N ASN A 258 7.37 -1.21 -13.39
CA ASN A 258 8.71 -0.68 -13.60
C ASN A 258 9.13 -0.75 -15.08
N TYR A 259 8.75 -1.81 -15.79
CA TYR A 259 8.99 -1.94 -17.23
C TYR A 259 8.31 -0.83 -18.04
N PHE A 260 7.06 -0.50 -17.74
CA PHE A 260 6.35 0.59 -18.39
C PHE A 260 6.92 1.97 -18.03
N GLN A 261 7.34 2.17 -16.78
CA GLN A 261 8.00 3.42 -16.36
C GLN A 261 9.36 3.64 -17.04
N GLY A 262 10.14 2.56 -17.26
CA GLY A 262 11.43 2.64 -17.95
C GLY A 262 11.30 3.08 -19.40
N ARG A 263 10.22 2.71 -20.09
CA ARG A 263 9.93 3.12 -21.47
C ARG A 263 9.45 4.57 -21.60
N ALA A 264 8.82 5.11 -20.57
CA ALA A 264 8.34 6.50 -20.56
C ALA A 264 9.49 7.53 -20.35
N LYS A 265 10.70 7.06 -20.01
CA LYS A 265 11.90 7.91 -19.81
C LYS A 265 12.83 7.96 -21.04
N GLN A 266 12.57 7.18 -22.09
CA GLN A 266 13.24 7.23 -23.39
C GLN A 266 12.39 8.03 -24.39
#